data_d0d88e404b600932f2792d28b95ec837
#
_entry.id   d0d88e404b600932f2792d28b95ec837
#
_cell.length_a   1.000
_cell.length_b   1.000
_cell.length_c   1.000
_cell.angle_alpha   90.00
_cell.angle_beta   90.00
_cell.angle_gamma   90.00
#
_symmetry.space_group_name_H-M   'P 1'
#
loop_
_entity.id
_entity.type
_entity.pdbx_description
1 polymer ?
#
loop_
_entity_poly.entity_id
_entity_poly.type
_entity_poly.pdbx_seq_one_letter_code
_entity_poly.pdbx_strand_id
1 'polypeptide(L)'
;QAAALNRLAMDNATQDYIETHRPGFQQSEKPQFVFASKNNRFSFSLGGFVSLRAGYDFDGIVDNIDFVPYDIPVPGNYNSKQKLMMDASTSRLFMKAITNTRALGRVVIYMDADFRGGAEGSYTPRLRSAYVSFKGLTLGRDVTTFCDLQAAPTTIDFQGPNAYNFNFATMIRYEVSFARRHMTFGVAAEMPNVSATYGENFKPMHQRVPDFPMYLQYAWGDDRSSHIRASGVIRNPYMHKVSKNSTTSLLGWGVQFSGTIKCCDWFRLFMNGVYGEGITPYIQDLTGSGLDFTPNPEDPSLVRMMPMWGWQAAGQINITPRLFVSGGYSTVRVQRMLEIGRA
;
A
#
# COMPACT_ATOMS: atom_id res chain seq x y z
N GLN A 1 -35.32 2.28 23.48
CA GLN A 1 -35.39 2.22 22.00
C GLN A 1 -34.21 2.95 21.34
N ALA A 2 -33.85 4.19 21.72
CA ALA A 2 -32.72 4.92 21.12
C ALA A 2 -31.36 4.20 21.31
N ALA A 3 -31.10 3.66 22.52
CA ALA A 3 -29.86 2.93 22.80
C ALA A 3 -29.75 1.61 21.99
N ALA A 4 -30.85 0.92 21.76
CA ALA A 4 -30.91 -0.31 20.96
C ALA A 4 -30.71 0.00 19.46
N LEU A 5 -31.27 1.11 18.96
CA LEU A 5 -31.09 1.57 17.59
C LEU A 5 -29.63 2.03 17.33
N ASN A 6 -29.01 2.72 18.29
CA ASN A 6 -27.61 3.09 18.22
C ASN A 6 -26.68 1.86 18.24
N ARG A 7 -26.99 0.85 19.03
CA ARG A 7 -26.22 -0.39 19.07
C ARG A 7 -26.31 -1.14 17.75
N LEU A 8 -27.50 -1.29 17.20
CA LEU A 8 -27.71 -1.92 15.88
C LEU A 8 -27.01 -1.14 14.75
N ALA A 9 -27.04 0.20 14.81
CA ALA A 9 -26.34 1.04 13.85
C ALA A 9 -24.82 0.91 13.98
N MET A 10 -24.29 0.81 15.20
CA MET A 10 -22.86 0.54 15.44
C MET A 10 -22.45 -0.85 14.96
N ASP A 11 -23.26 -1.88 15.23
CA ASP A 11 -22.97 -3.25 14.80
C ASP A 11 -22.97 -3.32 13.27
N ASN A 12 -23.96 -2.73 12.61
CA ASN A 12 -24.00 -2.66 11.15
C ASN A 12 -22.83 -1.87 10.55
N ALA A 13 -22.47 -0.72 11.12
CA ALA A 13 -21.33 0.08 10.65
C ALA A 13 -19.99 -0.62 10.89
N THR A 14 -19.88 -1.38 11.98
CA THR A 14 -18.69 -2.20 12.29
C THR A 14 -18.58 -3.38 11.33
N GLN A 15 -19.69 -4.09 11.08
CA GLN A 15 -19.74 -5.19 10.13
C GLN A 15 -19.47 -4.71 8.71
N ASP A 16 -20.03 -3.57 8.31
CA ASP A 16 -19.74 -2.90 7.05
C ASP A 16 -18.28 -2.49 6.91
N TYR A 17 -17.66 -2.03 7.99
CA TYR A 17 -16.25 -1.69 8.00
C TYR A 17 -15.37 -2.93 7.79
N ILE A 18 -15.64 -4.02 8.50
CA ILE A 18 -14.94 -5.31 8.36
C ILE A 18 -15.13 -5.90 6.96
N GLU A 19 -16.29 -5.76 6.34
CA GLU A 19 -16.57 -6.26 4.99
C GLU A 19 -15.91 -5.45 3.89
N THR A 20 -15.75 -4.14 4.07
CA THR A 20 -15.20 -3.23 3.05
C THR A 20 -13.73 -2.88 3.26
N HIS A 21 -13.27 -2.90 4.51
CA HIS A 21 -11.89 -2.64 4.88
C HIS A 21 -11.38 -3.90 5.57
N ARG A 22 -10.72 -4.75 4.84
CA ARG A 22 -10.02 -5.86 5.47
C ARG A 22 -8.94 -5.27 6.36
N PRO A 23 -8.89 -5.64 7.66
CA PRO A 23 -7.88 -5.13 8.55
C PRO A 23 -6.49 -5.52 8.01
N GLY A 24 -5.78 -4.54 7.50
CA GLY A 24 -4.40 -4.63 7.09
C GLY A 24 -3.53 -3.93 8.11
N PHE A 25 -2.23 -4.09 7.96
CA PHE A 25 -1.25 -3.35 8.71
C PHE A 25 -1.59 -1.85 8.73
N GLN A 26 -1.67 -1.26 9.92
CA GLN A 26 -1.92 0.17 10.15
C GLN A 26 -3.31 0.72 9.75
N GLN A 27 -4.32 -0.08 9.68
CA GLN A 27 -5.69 0.41 9.51
C GLN A 27 -6.44 0.44 10.83
N SER A 28 -7.24 1.49 11.05
CA SER A 28 -8.14 1.55 12.21
C SER A 28 -9.25 0.52 12.04
N GLU A 29 -9.46 -0.32 13.05
CA GLU A 29 -10.37 -1.45 12.93
C GLU A 29 -11.85 -1.09 13.11
N LYS A 30 -12.17 -0.02 13.85
CA LYS A 30 -13.58 0.30 14.20
C LYS A 30 -13.85 1.79 14.27
N PRO A 31 -15.00 2.25 13.78
CA PRO A 31 -15.48 3.61 14.06
C PRO A 31 -15.84 3.75 15.53
N GLN A 32 -15.51 4.90 16.14
CA GLN A 32 -15.81 5.20 17.53
C GLN A 32 -17.15 5.93 17.69
N PHE A 33 -17.54 6.69 16.68
CA PHE A 33 -18.80 7.41 16.66
C PHE A 33 -19.58 7.05 15.41
N VAL A 34 -20.85 6.69 15.58
CA VAL A 34 -21.76 6.34 14.50
C VAL A 34 -23.06 7.12 14.65
N PHE A 35 -23.42 7.87 13.63
CA PHE A 35 -24.67 8.60 13.50
C PHE A 35 -25.52 7.96 12.40
N ALA A 36 -26.71 7.47 12.74
CA ALA A 36 -27.63 6.87 11.80
C ALA A 36 -28.94 7.64 11.69
N SER A 37 -29.49 7.74 10.50
CA SER A 37 -30.83 8.30 10.29
C SER A 37 -31.91 7.33 10.81
N LYS A 38 -33.06 7.87 11.23
CA LYS A 38 -34.19 7.08 11.77
C LYS A 38 -34.70 5.95 10.87
N ASN A 39 -34.48 6.05 9.57
CA ASN A 39 -34.89 5.06 8.56
C ASN A 39 -33.73 4.17 8.06
N ASN A 40 -32.57 4.19 8.69
CA ASN A 40 -31.36 3.43 8.33
C ASN A 40 -30.90 3.60 6.86
N ARG A 41 -31.33 4.68 6.18
CA ARG A 41 -30.90 4.95 4.80
C ARG A 41 -29.55 5.66 4.73
N PHE A 42 -29.16 6.31 5.80
CA PHE A 42 -27.90 7.05 5.88
C PHE A 42 -27.25 6.77 7.23
N SER A 43 -25.96 6.47 7.21
CA SER A 43 -25.12 6.43 8.39
C SER A 43 -23.82 7.21 8.14
N PHE A 44 -23.34 7.87 9.17
CA PHE A 44 -22.06 8.59 9.17
C PHE A 44 -21.24 8.13 10.36
N SER A 45 -19.99 7.82 10.13
CA SER A 45 -19.08 7.30 11.14
C SER A 45 -17.79 8.11 11.17
N LEU A 46 -17.28 8.33 12.38
CA LEU A 46 -15.99 8.92 12.65
C LEU A 46 -15.15 7.95 13.47
N GLY A 47 -13.88 7.87 13.19
CA GLY A 47 -12.94 7.08 13.94
C GLY A 47 -11.50 7.53 13.74
N GLY A 48 -10.60 6.87 14.43
CA GLY A 48 -9.18 7.17 14.37
C GLY A 48 -8.45 6.68 15.60
N PHE A 49 -7.17 7.00 15.67
CA PHE A 49 -6.33 6.73 16.82
C PHE A 49 -5.21 7.76 16.93
N VAL A 50 -4.74 7.94 18.15
CA VAL A 50 -3.51 8.67 18.44
C VAL A 50 -2.40 7.64 18.61
N SER A 51 -1.29 7.84 17.90
CA SER A 51 -0.11 6.99 17.96
C SER A 51 1.09 7.81 18.40
N LEU A 52 1.82 7.30 19.39
CA LEU A 52 3.15 7.80 19.76
C LEU A 52 4.15 6.66 19.58
N ARG A 53 5.17 6.89 18.79
CA ARG A 53 6.31 6.00 18.65
C ARG A 53 7.52 6.62 19.30
N ALA A 54 8.29 5.82 19.99
CA ALA A 54 9.58 6.21 20.56
C ALA A 54 10.61 5.14 20.22
N GLY A 55 11.81 5.56 19.87
CA GLY A 55 12.91 4.67 19.52
C GLY A 55 14.24 5.28 19.92
N TYR A 56 15.23 4.42 20.11
CA TYR A 56 16.61 4.81 20.34
C TYR A 56 17.52 3.96 19.46
N ASP A 57 18.16 4.59 18.50
CA ASP A 57 19.12 3.93 17.62
C ASP A 57 20.53 4.05 18.20
N PHE A 58 21.17 2.92 18.40
CA PHE A 58 22.53 2.87 18.93
C PHE A 58 23.58 3.10 17.85
N ASP A 59 23.33 2.62 16.63
CA ASP A 59 24.21 2.75 15.46
C ASP A 59 23.40 2.56 14.17
N GLY A 60 23.96 2.94 13.02
CA GLY A 60 23.30 2.78 11.70
C GLY A 60 22.10 3.68 11.50
N ILE A 61 22.15 4.91 12.01
CA ILE A 61 21.04 5.84 12.00
C ILE A 61 20.68 6.28 10.58
N VAL A 62 19.41 6.20 10.26
CA VAL A 62 18.79 6.86 9.08
C VAL A 62 18.16 8.19 9.51
N ASP A 63 18.23 9.20 8.64
CA ASP A 63 17.61 10.50 8.88
C ASP A 63 16.10 10.49 8.64
N ASN A 64 15.46 9.40 9.05
CA ASN A 64 14.03 9.19 8.90
C ASN A 64 13.52 8.44 10.13
N ILE A 65 12.26 8.63 10.51
CA ILE A 65 11.61 7.86 11.58
C ILE A 65 11.30 6.42 11.14
N ASP A 66 11.21 6.17 9.84
CA ASP A 66 11.04 4.83 9.30
C ASP A 66 12.41 4.19 9.06
N PHE A 67 12.55 2.94 9.45
CA PHE A 67 13.79 2.21 9.26
C PHE A 67 13.91 1.71 7.80
N VAL A 68 14.68 2.45 6.99
CA VAL A 68 14.95 2.12 5.58
C VAL A 68 16.40 1.65 5.46
N PRO A 69 16.69 0.34 5.36
CA PRO A 69 18.05 -0.19 5.45
C PRO A 69 19.03 0.35 4.41
N TYR A 70 18.59 0.71 3.20
CA TYR A 70 19.48 1.23 2.16
C TYR A 70 19.92 2.68 2.41
N ASP A 71 19.23 3.41 3.30
CA ASP A 71 19.59 4.78 3.68
C ASP A 71 20.65 4.81 4.80
N ILE A 72 21.02 3.66 5.35
CA ILE A 72 22.07 3.56 6.38
C ILE A 72 23.40 4.02 5.77
N PRO A 73 24.04 5.08 6.31
CA PRO A 73 25.29 5.60 5.77
C PRO A 73 26.43 4.59 5.93
N VAL A 74 27.13 4.30 4.82
CA VAL A 74 28.30 3.43 4.79
C VAL A 74 29.43 4.11 4.00
N PRO A 75 30.57 4.45 4.63
CA PRO A 75 30.88 4.32 6.08
C PRO A 75 30.04 5.25 6.94
N GLY A 76 29.77 4.85 8.17
CA GLY A 76 29.11 5.69 9.15
C GLY A 76 29.97 6.90 9.55
N ASN A 77 29.31 7.97 9.97
CA ASN A 77 29.96 9.19 10.46
C ASN A 77 29.59 9.44 11.96
N TYR A 78 30.04 10.56 12.51
CA TYR A 78 29.76 10.93 13.89
C TYR A 78 28.28 11.05 14.21
N ASN A 79 27.44 11.38 13.21
CA ASN A 79 25.99 11.58 13.34
C ASN A 79 25.19 10.27 13.13
N SER A 80 25.86 9.15 12.82
CA SER A 80 25.20 7.85 12.63
C SER A 80 25.10 7.00 13.88
N LYS A 81 25.27 7.61 15.07
CA LYS A 81 25.23 6.94 16.38
C LYS A 81 24.41 7.70 17.39
N GLN A 82 23.64 6.96 18.21
CA GLN A 82 22.94 7.46 19.39
C GLN A 82 21.87 8.52 19.09
N LYS A 83 20.81 8.13 18.37
CA LYS A 83 19.66 8.99 18.07
C LYS A 83 18.45 8.58 18.91
N LEU A 84 17.93 9.51 19.71
CA LEU A 84 16.59 9.41 20.29
C LEU A 84 15.57 9.98 19.29
N MET A 85 14.49 9.26 19.06
CA MET A 85 13.38 9.72 18.22
C MET A 85 12.04 9.55 18.92
N MET A 86 11.13 10.49 18.71
CA MET A 86 9.71 10.39 19.08
C MET A 86 8.86 10.95 17.95
N ASP A 87 7.79 10.26 17.61
CA ASP A 87 6.92 10.64 16.50
C ASP A 87 5.46 10.30 16.78
N ALA A 88 4.57 11.24 16.48
CA ALA A 88 3.13 11.07 16.55
C ALA A 88 2.44 11.20 15.17
N SER A 89 3.20 11.32 14.08
CA SER A 89 2.69 11.57 12.73
C SER A 89 1.85 10.45 12.16
N THR A 90 1.97 9.23 12.69
CA THR A 90 1.14 8.07 12.32
C THR A 90 -0.24 8.05 12.96
N SER A 91 -0.56 9.03 13.81
CA SER A 91 -1.94 9.26 14.27
C SER A 91 -2.86 9.45 13.08
N ARG A 92 -4.08 8.93 13.17
CA ARG A 92 -4.99 8.85 12.02
C ARG A 92 -6.40 9.26 12.38
N LEU A 93 -7.07 9.90 11.43
CA LEU A 93 -8.49 10.19 11.46
C LEU A 93 -9.15 9.66 10.21
N PHE A 94 -10.33 9.04 10.34
CA PHE A 94 -11.13 8.64 9.20
C PHE A 94 -12.60 9.00 9.39
N MET A 95 -13.28 9.17 8.26
CA MET A 95 -14.73 9.32 8.18
C MET A 95 -15.29 8.38 7.12
N LYS A 96 -16.50 7.87 7.39
CA LYS A 96 -17.21 7.00 6.48
C LYS A 96 -18.70 7.36 6.48
N ALA A 97 -19.25 7.58 5.29
CA ALA A 97 -20.67 7.75 5.11
C ALA A 97 -21.21 6.61 4.24
N ILE A 98 -22.35 6.05 4.63
CA ILE A 98 -23.03 5.00 3.88
C ILE A 98 -24.45 5.49 3.62
N THR A 99 -24.88 5.40 2.35
CA THR A 99 -26.24 5.72 1.96
C THR A 99 -26.79 4.64 1.02
N ASN A 100 -28.07 4.32 1.17
CA ASN A 100 -28.78 3.40 0.29
C ASN A 100 -29.67 4.19 -0.68
N THR A 101 -29.28 4.21 -1.95
CA THR A 101 -30.00 4.90 -3.03
C THR A 101 -30.77 3.90 -3.89
N ARG A 102 -31.85 4.36 -4.55
CA ARG A 102 -32.64 3.50 -5.45
C ARG A 102 -31.86 3.12 -6.73
N ALA A 103 -31.07 4.03 -7.26
CA ALA A 103 -30.36 3.84 -8.54
C ALA A 103 -29.04 3.06 -8.39
N LEU A 104 -28.22 3.43 -7.39
CA LEU A 104 -26.87 2.89 -7.22
C LEU A 104 -26.81 1.78 -6.14
N GLY A 105 -27.91 1.55 -5.41
CA GLY A 105 -27.91 0.68 -4.25
C GLY A 105 -27.14 1.31 -3.07
N ARG A 106 -26.35 0.51 -2.39
CA ARG A 106 -25.48 0.96 -1.32
C ARG A 106 -24.28 1.74 -1.88
N VAL A 107 -24.13 2.96 -1.43
CA VAL A 107 -23.00 3.86 -1.76
C VAL A 107 -22.20 4.11 -0.48
N VAL A 108 -20.90 3.91 -0.55
CA VAL A 108 -19.94 4.16 0.52
C VAL A 108 -19.05 5.33 0.12
N ILE A 109 -18.93 6.32 1.00
CA ILE A 109 -17.97 7.41 0.88
C ILE A 109 -17.00 7.25 2.05
N TYR A 110 -15.72 7.21 1.74
CA TYR A 110 -14.67 7.02 2.74
C TYR A 110 -13.57 8.04 2.56
N MET A 111 -13.04 8.54 3.68
CA MET A 111 -11.85 9.39 3.68
C MET A 111 -11.02 9.09 4.93
N ASP A 112 -9.71 8.95 4.78
CA ASP A 112 -8.77 8.88 5.88
C ASP A 112 -7.50 9.71 5.63
N ALA A 113 -6.93 10.22 6.73
CA ALA A 113 -5.74 11.02 6.71
C ALA A 113 -4.83 10.70 7.91
N ASP A 114 -3.53 10.78 7.69
CA ASP A 114 -2.50 10.82 8.73
C ASP A 114 -1.77 12.19 8.72
N PHE A 115 -0.73 12.35 9.54
CA PHE A 115 0.04 13.59 9.66
C PHE A 115 1.46 13.44 9.12
N ARG A 116 1.65 12.62 8.09
CA ARG A 116 2.94 12.35 7.43
C ARG A 116 3.09 13.08 6.10
N GLY A 117 2.37 14.14 5.88
CA GLY A 117 2.54 15.02 4.72
C GLY A 117 3.68 16.01 4.94
N GLY A 118 4.37 16.37 3.84
CA GLY A 118 5.47 17.32 3.89
C GLY A 118 6.78 16.73 4.45
N ALA A 119 7.67 17.62 4.92
CA ALA A 119 8.95 17.24 5.49
C ALA A 119 8.78 16.50 6.82
N GLU A 120 9.76 15.68 7.18
CA GLU A 120 9.78 14.98 8.47
C GLU A 120 9.65 15.96 9.64
N GLY A 121 8.84 15.62 10.62
CA GLY A 121 8.57 16.47 11.77
C GLY A 121 7.62 17.66 11.53
N SER A 122 7.11 17.84 10.30
CA SER A 122 6.17 18.92 9.99
C SER A 122 4.74 18.66 10.49
N TYR A 123 4.38 17.41 10.72
CA TYR A 123 3.02 16.96 11.10
C TYR A 123 1.93 17.47 10.15
N THR A 124 2.27 17.67 8.88
CA THR A 124 1.32 18.11 7.86
C THR A 124 0.31 17.00 7.54
N PRO A 125 -0.99 17.28 7.48
CA PRO A 125 -1.99 16.30 7.08
C PRO A 125 -1.71 15.71 5.70
N ARG A 126 -1.82 14.38 5.57
CA ARG A 126 -1.67 13.64 4.32
C ARG A 126 -2.94 12.84 4.05
N LEU A 127 -3.57 13.09 2.91
CA LEU A 127 -4.70 12.30 2.44
C LEU A 127 -4.20 10.90 2.02
N ARG A 128 -4.66 9.87 2.71
CA ARG A 128 -4.36 8.46 2.39
C ARG A 128 -5.39 7.92 1.42
N SER A 129 -6.64 7.82 1.86
CA SER A 129 -7.75 7.37 1.02
C SER A 129 -8.85 8.43 0.99
N ALA A 130 -9.48 8.58 -0.17
CA ALA A 130 -10.69 9.36 -0.36
C ALA A 130 -11.41 8.81 -1.59
N TYR A 131 -12.50 8.08 -1.39
CA TYR A 131 -13.19 7.43 -2.49
C TYR A 131 -14.70 7.31 -2.28
N VAL A 132 -15.39 7.09 -3.37
CA VAL A 132 -16.79 6.65 -3.42
C VAL A 132 -16.84 5.26 -4.03
N SER A 133 -17.60 4.35 -3.40
CA SER A 133 -17.75 2.96 -3.87
C SER A 133 -19.21 2.57 -3.96
N PHE A 134 -19.61 1.90 -5.05
CA PHE A 134 -20.95 1.36 -5.28
C PHE A 134 -20.91 0.26 -6.34
N LYS A 135 -21.68 -0.80 -6.14
CA LYS A 135 -21.80 -1.95 -7.09
C LYS A 135 -20.46 -2.50 -7.59
N GLY A 136 -19.44 -2.55 -6.74
CA GLY A 136 -18.09 -3.01 -7.10
C GLY A 136 -17.20 -1.95 -7.76
N LEU A 137 -17.73 -0.80 -8.14
CA LEU A 137 -16.97 0.31 -8.69
C LEU A 137 -16.47 1.20 -7.55
N THR A 138 -15.19 1.55 -7.56
CA THR A 138 -14.54 2.50 -6.64
C THR A 138 -13.91 3.63 -7.46
N LEU A 139 -14.21 4.86 -7.10
CA LEU A 139 -13.73 6.08 -7.76
C LEU A 139 -13.06 6.97 -6.72
N GLY A 140 -11.79 7.30 -6.90
CA GLY A 140 -11.06 8.19 -6.01
C GLY A 140 -9.64 7.74 -5.74
N ARG A 141 -9.15 7.98 -4.53
CA ARG A 141 -7.81 7.61 -4.08
C ARG A 141 -7.89 6.52 -3.03
N ASP A 142 -7.12 5.47 -3.19
CA ASP A 142 -7.03 4.35 -2.25
C ASP A 142 -5.69 3.61 -2.44
N VAL A 143 -5.45 2.58 -1.65
CA VAL A 143 -4.36 1.64 -1.89
C VAL A 143 -4.49 1.05 -3.28
N THR A 144 -3.37 1.03 -4.01
CA THR A 144 -3.32 0.49 -5.37
C THR A 144 -3.87 -0.94 -5.44
N THR A 145 -4.50 -1.24 -6.54
CA THR A 145 -5.07 -2.55 -6.84
C THR A 145 -3.99 -3.66 -6.95
N PHE A 146 -2.75 -3.29 -7.22
CA PHE A 146 -1.62 -4.22 -7.27
C PHE A 146 -1.23 -4.76 -5.89
N CYS A 147 -1.25 -3.92 -4.84
CA CYS A 147 -0.73 -4.25 -3.52
C CYS A 147 -1.70 -5.07 -2.66
N ASP A 148 -1.15 -5.93 -1.81
CA ASP A 148 -1.88 -6.71 -0.80
C ASP A 148 -1.39 -6.36 0.61
N LEU A 149 -2.06 -5.43 1.25
CA LEU A 149 -1.68 -4.96 2.59
C LEU A 149 -1.83 -6.01 3.69
N GLN A 150 -2.62 -7.05 3.45
CA GLN A 150 -2.86 -8.12 4.44
C GLN A 150 -1.74 -9.16 4.47
N ALA A 151 -0.87 -9.15 3.48
CA ALA A 151 0.22 -10.11 3.36
C ALA A 151 1.47 -9.73 4.17
N ALA A 152 1.39 -8.74 5.04
CA ALA A 152 2.48 -8.34 5.93
C ALA A 152 2.12 -8.56 7.40
N PRO A 153 3.09 -8.97 8.25
CA PRO A 153 2.90 -9.09 9.68
C PRO A 153 2.72 -7.71 10.32
N THR A 154 2.16 -7.67 11.52
CA THR A 154 2.15 -6.46 12.33
C THR A 154 3.56 -6.17 12.84
N THR A 155 4.09 -4.98 12.53
CA THR A 155 5.38 -4.48 12.98
C THR A 155 5.21 -3.20 13.79
N ILE A 156 6.17 -2.89 14.66
CA ILE A 156 6.20 -1.61 15.41
C ILE A 156 6.60 -0.49 14.46
N ASP A 157 7.55 -0.76 13.58
CA ASP A 157 7.99 0.17 12.55
C ASP A 157 6.91 0.36 11.48
N PHE A 158 6.71 1.62 11.07
CA PHE A 158 5.71 1.97 10.04
C PHE A 158 6.11 1.49 8.65
N GLN A 159 7.41 1.41 8.37
CA GLN A 159 7.93 0.93 7.09
C GLN A 159 7.52 -0.53 6.83
N GLY A 160 7.50 -1.35 7.88
CA GLY A 160 7.26 -2.78 7.73
C GLY A 160 8.46 -3.55 7.17
N PRO A 161 8.26 -4.80 6.74
CA PRO A 161 9.34 -5.60 6.15
C PRO A 161 9.74 -5.09 4.77
N ASN A 162 10.99 -5.34 4.37
CA ASN A 162 11.45 -5.06 3.01
C ASN A 162 10.59 -5.80 1.98
N ALA A 163 10.52 -5.27 0.77
CA ALA A 163 9.65 -5.77 -0.30
C ALA A 163 8.14 -5.73 0.03
N TYR A 164 7.74 -4.99 1.06
CA TYR A 164 6.34 -4.73 1.31
C TYR A 164 5.76 -3.89 0.19
N ASN A 165 4.72 -4.40 -0.45
CA ASN A 165 4.07 -3.70 -1.53
C ASN A 165 3.03 -2.75 -0.94
N PHE A 166 3.31 -1.45 -1.02
CA PHE A 166 2.47 -0.41 -0.48
C PHE A 166 2.54 0.85 -1.33
N ASN A 167 1.42 1.29 -1.85
CA ASN A 167 1.29 2.55 -2.58
C ASN A 167 -0.16 3.01 -2.55
N PHE A 168 -0.38 4.33 -2.67
CA PHE A 168 -1.70 4.93 -2.89
C PHE A 168 -1.79 5.49 -4.30
N ALA A 169 -2.90 5.21 -4.98
CA ALA A 169 -3.16 5.73 -6.31
C ALA A 169 -4.55 6.37 -6.41
N THR A 170 -4.68 7.40 -7.25
CA THR A 170 -5.98 7.88 -7.70
C THR A 170 -6.42 6.97 -8.84
N MET A 171 -7.62 6.41 -8.73
CA MET A 171 -8.03 5.29 -9.58
C MET A 171 -9.52 5.26 -9.90
N ILE A 172 -9.81 4.51 -10.95
CA ILE A 172 -11.11 3.90 -11.21
C ILE A 172 -10.90 2.39 -11.10
N ARG A 173 -11.47 1.75 -10.08
CA ARG A 173 -11.33 0.31 -9.80
C ARG A 173 -12.67 -0.38 -9.87
N TYR A 174 -12.69 -1.57 -10.46
CA TYR A 174 -13.84 -2.46 -10.43
C TYR A 174 -13.45 -3.79 -9.80
N GLU A 175 -14.25 -4.23 -8.84
CA GLU A 175 -14.07 -5.48 -8.11
C GLU A 175 -15.35 -6.31 -8.14
N VAL A 176 -15.20 -7.59 -8.43
CA VAL A 176 -16.30 -8.56 -8.42
C VAL A 176 -15.92 -9.78 -7.62
N SER A 177 -16.82 -10.17 -6.70
CA SER A 177 -16.67 -11.40 -5.93
C SER A 177 -17.62 -12.46 -6.46
N PHE A 178 -17.12 -13.69 -6.60
CA PHE A 178 -17.84 -14.84 -7.12
C PHE A 178 -17.50 -16.10 -6.28
N ALA A 179 -17.99 -17.28 -6.67
CA ALA A 179 -17.80 -18.52 -5.94
C ALA A 179 -18.17 -18.38 -4.42
N ARG A 180 -19.37 -17.91 -4.12
CA ARG A 180 -19.85 -17.60 -2.76
C ARG A 180 -18.92 -16.61 -2.03
N ARG A 181 -18.34 -15.66 -2.75
CA ARG A 181 -17.38 -14.66 -2.27
C ARG A 181 -16.03 -15.24 -1.79
N HIS A 182 -15.69 -16.47 -2.15
CA HIS A 182 -14.35 -17.01 -1.92
C HIS A 182 -13.35 -16.47 -2.92
N MET A 183 -13.80 -16.12 -4.12
CA MET A 183 -12.93 -15.53 -5.14
C MET A 183 -13.30 -14.07 -5.37
N THR A 184 -12.28 -13.22 -5.53
CA THR A 184 -12.43 -11.81 -5.88
C THR A 184 -11.47 -11.49 -7.01
N PHE A 185 -12.00 -10.92 -8.08
CA PHE A 185 -11.23 -10.33 -9.17
C PHE A 185 -11.34 -8.82 -9.09
N GLY A 186 -10.22 -8.12 -9.24
CA GLY A 186 -10.16 -6.67 -9.30
C GLY A 186 -9.30 -6.19 -10.46
N VAL A 187 -9.71 -5.10 -11.08
CA VAL A 187 -8.96 -4.40 -12.13
C VAL A 187 -9.15 -2.90 -11.97
N ALA A 188 -8.09 -2.13 -12.26
CA ALA A 188 -8.18 -0.67 -12.18
C ALA A 188 -7.42 0.02 -13.32
N ALA A 189 -7.79 1.30 -13.51
CA ALA A 189 -6.99 2.29 -14.19
C ALA A 189 -6.51 3.29 -13.13
N GLU A 190 -5.19 3.39 -12.94
CA GLU A 190 -4.58 4.16 -11.86
C GLU A 190 -3.70 5.27 -12.42
N MET A 191 -3.66 6.41 -11.75
CA MET A 191 -2.78 7.53 -12.13
C MET A 191 -1.33 7.08 -11.94
N PRO A 192 -0.49 7.13 -13.01
CA PRO A 192 0.89 6.69 -12.94
C PRO A 192 1.71 7.58 -11.99
N ASN A 193 2.54 6.94 -11.19
CA ASN A 193 3.62 7.58 -10.46
C ASN A 193 4.94 7.06 -11.04
N VAL A 194 5.74 7.94 -11.65
CA VAL A 194 7.00 7.58 -12.29
C VAL A 194 8.15 8.18 -11.50
N SER A 195 9.04 7.32 -11.00
CA SER A 195 10.25 7.69 -10.30
C SER A 195 11.46 7.11 -11.05
N ALA A 196 12.14 7.94 -11.85
CA ALA A 196 13.16 7.51 -12.77
C ALA A 196 14.35 8.47 -12.85
N THR A 197 15.49 7.93 -13.27
CA THR A 197 16.69 8.72 -13.58
C THR A 197 16.73 8.99 -15.07
N TYR A 198 16.67 10.26 -15.47
CA TYR A 198 16.54 10.66 -16.88
C TYR A 198 17.87 10.90 -17.58
N GLY A 199 18.96 11.21 -16.84
CA GLY A 199 20.23 11.63 -17.44
C GLY A 199 20.10 12.93 -18.24
N GLU A 200 21.04 13.18 -19.15
CA GLU A 200 21.06 14.41 -19.96
C GLU A 200 20.18 14.32 -21.22
N ASN A 201 19.98 13.10 -21.74
CA ASN A 201 19.31 12.86 -23.01
C ASN A 201 17.78 12.76 -22.90
N PHE A 202 17.24 12.70 -21.69
CA PHE A 202 15.81 12.57 -21.45
C PHE A 202 15.33 13.57 -20.40
N LYS A 203 14.04 13.90 -20.45
CA LYS A 203 13.39 14.78 -19.47
C LYS A 203 12.04 14.19 -19.04
N PRO A 204 11.62 14.47 -17.80
CA PRO A 204 10.28 14.09 -17.36
C PRO A 204 9.22 14.80 -18.19
N MET A 205 8.10 14.12 -18.38
CA MET A 205 6.93 14.68 -19.03
C MET A 205 5.64 14.13 -18.40
N HIS A 206 4.51 14.76 -18.75
CA HIS A 206 3.20 14.29 -18.29
C HIS A 206 2.89 12.90 -18.85
N GLN A 207 2.39 12.01 -17.96
CA GLN A 207 1.97 10.68 -18.34
C GLN A 207 0.65 10.73 -19.15
N ARG A 208 0.51 9.85 -20.13
CA ARG A 208 -0.61 9.86 -21.10
C ARG A 208 -1.56 8.69 -20.97
N VAL A 209 -1.09 7.60 -20.34
CA VAL A 209 -1.83 6.35 -20.19
C VAL A 209 -1.80 5.95 -18.73
N PRO A 210 -2.91 5.51 -18.13
CA PRO A 210 -2.91 5.00 -16.75
C PRO A 210 -2.11 3.71 -16.63
N ASP A 211 -1.68 3.40 -15.40
CA ASP A 211 -1.24 2.06 -15.03
C ASP A 211 -2.46 1.15 -14.90
N PHE A 212 -2.34 -0.12 -15.32
CA PHE A 212 -3.42 -1.10 -15.30
C PHE A 212 -3.07 -2.27 -14.37
N PRO A 213 -3.26 -2.13 -13.06
CA PRO A 213 -3.17 -3.24 -12.15
C PRO A 213 -4.42 -4.11 -12.15
N MET A 214 -4.21 -5.42 -11.90
CA MET A 214 -5.27 -6.40 -11.72
C MET A 214 -4.88 -7.45 -10.70
N TYR A 215 -5.87 -8.11 -10.10
CA TYR A 215 -5.60 -9.24 -9.20
C TYR A 215 -6.72 -10.28 -9.22
N LEU A 216 -6.33 -11.48 -8.84
CA LEU A 216 -7.24 -12.57 -8.50
C LEU A 216 -6.88 -13.07 -7.09
N GLN A 217 -7.86 -13.12 -6.19
CA GLN A 217 -7.71 -13.55 -4.81
C GLN A 217 -8.65 -14.71 -4.51
N TYR A 218 -8.14 -15.72 -3.82
CA TYR A 218 -8.93 -16.79 -3.22
C TYR A 218 -8.82 -16.70 -1.70
N ALA A 219 -9.96 -16.68 -1.00
CA ALA A 219 -10.04 -16.57 0.44
C ALA A 219 -10.85 -17.74 1.04
N TRP A 220 -10.36 -18.28 2.16
CA TRP A 220 -10.96 -19.42 2.85
C TRP A 220 -10.84 -19.31 4.36
N GLY A 221 -11.37 -20.29 5.07
CA GLY A 221 -11.40 -20.34 6.54
C GLY A 221 -12.55 -19.53 7.12
N ASP A 222 -12.65 -19.55 8.45
CA ASP A 222 -13.65 -18.77 9.18
C ASP A 222 -13.45 -17.29 8.91
N ASP A 223 -14.53 -16.58 8.57
CA ASP A 223 -14.53 -15.17 8.19
C ASP A 223 -13.51 -14.81 7.10
N ARG A 224 -13.11 -15.80 6.26
CA ARG A 224 -12.07 -15.62 5.22
C ARG A 224 -10.75 -15.12 5.81
N SER A 225 -10.37 -15.69 6.93
CA SER A 225 -9.16 -15.35 7.68
C SER A 225 -7.85 -15.69 6.95
N SER A 226 -7.94 -16.51 5.91
CA SER A 226 -6.82 -16.90 5.04
C SER A 226 -7.10 -16.49 3.61
N HIS A 227 -6.07 -16.08 2.88
CA HIS A 227 -6.16 -15.82 1.45
C HIS A 227 -4.82 -16.01 0.76
N ILE A 228 -4.89 -16.25 -0.53
CA ILE A 228 -3.80 -16.13 -1.49
C ILE A 228 -4.23 -15.19 -2.60
N ARG A 229 -3.30 -14.42 -3.16
CA ARG A 229 -3.54 -13.42 -4.17
C ARG A 229 -2.43 -13.43 -5.20
N ALA A 230 -2.81 -13.42 -6.47
CA ALA A 230 -1.94 -13.15 -7.59
C ALA A 230 -2.32 -11.80 -8.19
N SER A 231 -1.37 -10.89 -8.32
CA SER A 231 -1.57 -9.57 -8.91
C SER A 231 -0.63 -9.36 -10.08
N GLY A 232 -1.04 -8.53 -11.02
CA GLY A 232 -0.23 -8.09 -12.15
C GLY A 232 -0.43 -6.60 -12.40
N VAL A 233 0.55 -5.92 -12.97
CA VAL A 233 0.45 -4.54 -13.42
C VAL A 233 1.16 -4.35 -14.75
N ILE A 234 0.55 -3.57 -15.64
CA ILE A 234 1.15 -3.10 -16.90
C ILE A 234 1.20 -1.58 -16.84
N ARG A 235 2.38 -1.04 -17.20
CA ARG A 235 2.68 0.39 -17.15
C ARG A 235 3.29 0.85 -18.47
N ASN A 236 3.11 2.12 -18.79
CA ASN A 236 3.73 2.72 -19.97
C ASN A 236 4.24 4.14 -19.67
N PRO A 237 5.36 4.27 -18.91
CA PRO A 237 5.96 5.57 -18.62
C PRO A 237 6.41 6.31 -19.88
N TYR A 238 6.03 7.58 -19.98
CA TYR A 238 6.39 8.50 -21.06
C TYR A 238 7.50 9.42 -20.63
N MET A 239 8.39 9.73 -21.57
CA MET A 239 9.50 10.66 -21.40
C MET A 239 9.78 11.43 -22.67
N HIS A 240 10.42 12.60 -22.55
CA HIS A 240 10.85 13.42 -23.67
C HIS A 240 12.31 13.10 -24.02
N LYS A 241 12.58 12.73 -25.27
CA LYS A 241 13.93 12.53 -25.80
C LYS A 241 14.47 13.84 -26.36
N VAL A 242 15.48 14.42 -25.71
CA VAL A 242 16.02 15.77 -26.04
C VAL A 242 16.61 15.79 -27.42
N SER A 243 17.44 14.83 -27.80
CA SER A 243 18.16 14.80 -29.08
C SER A 243 17.26 14.77 -30.31
N LYS A 244 16.07 14.23 -30.23
CA LYS A 244 15.10 14.13 -31.32
C LYS A 244 13.89 15.03 -31.13
N ASN A 245 13.84 15.79 -30.05
CA ASN A 245 12.68 16.60 -29.64
C ASN A 245 11.35 15.79 -29.75
N SER A 246 11.35 14.57 -29.29
CA SER A 246 10.25 13.62 -29.49
C SER A 246 9.83 12.96 -28.20
N THR A 247 8.59 12.48 -28.14
CA THR A 247 8.08 11.66 -27.05
C THR A 247 8.47 10.21 -27.28
N THR A 248 8.91 9.53 -26.23
CA THR A 248 9.12 8.09 -26.19
C THR A 248 8.50 7.48 -24.94
N SER A 249 8.24 6.20 -24.95
CA SER A 249 7.72 5.46 -23.80
C SER A 249 8.37 4.08 -23.70
N LEU A 250 8.29 3.50 -22.53
CA LEU A 250 8.77 2.15 -22.24
C LEU A 250 7.62 1.31 -21.68
N LEU A 251 7.65 0.01 -21.91
CA LEU A 251 6.74 -0.93 -21.28
C LEU A 251 7.32 -1.38 -19.95
N GLY A 252 6.64 -1.05 -18.85
CA GLY A 252 6.90 -1.60 -17.52
C GLY A 252 5.85 -2.66 -17.17
N TRP A 253 6.22 -3.62 -16.34
CA TRP A 253 5.32 -4.67 -15.90
C TRP A 253 5.75 -5.24 -14.56
N GLY A 254 4.81 -5.83 -13.84
CA GLY A 254 5.11 -6.52 -12.60
C GLY A 254 4.10 -7.59 -12.27
N VAL A 255 4.55 -8.58 -11.52
CA VAL A 255 3.73 -9.64 -10.96
C VAL A 255 4.01 -9.78 -9.47
N GLN A 256 2.98 -10.11 -8.73
CA GLN A 256 3.05 -10.33 -7.28
C GLN A 256 2.27 -11.60 -6.94
N PHE A 257 2.82 -12.38 -6.02
CA PHE A 257 2.11 -13.43 -5.33
C PHE A 257 2.19 -13.20 -3.84
N SER A 258 1.04 -13.17 -3.17
CA SER A 258 0.95 -12.79 -1.76
C SER A 258 -0.11 -13.61 -1.04
N GLY A 259 -0.08 -13.58 0.27
CA GLY A 259 -1.13 -14.19 1.07
C GLY A 259 -0.87 -14.20 2.56
N THR A 260 -1.94 -14.49 3.26
CA THR A 260 -1.96 -14.73 4.70
C THR A 260 -2.66 -16.04 4.97
N ILE A 261 -2.05 -16.91 5.75
CA ILE A 261 -2.59 -18.22 6.10
C ILE A 261 -2.74 -18.30 7.62
N LYS A 262 -3.97 -18.39 8.10
CA LYS A 262 -4.27 -18.75 9.49
C LYS A 262 -4.14 -20.26 9.62
N CYS A 263 -2.97 -20.74 10.07
CA CYS A 263 -2.71 -22.17 10.24
C CYS A 263 -3.52 -22.75 11.40
N CYS A 264 -3.67 -21.98 12.47
CA CYS A 264 -4.48 -22.28 13.65
C CYS A 264 -4.78 -20.98 14.42
N ASP A 265 -5.48 -21.03 15.55
CA ASP A 265 -5.89 -19.82 16.28
C ASP A 265 -4.71 -19.04 16.87
N TRP A 266 -3.62 -19.71 17.16
CA TRP A 266 -2.43 -19.10 17.73
C TRP A 266 -1.32 -18.81 16.71
N PHE A 267 -1.40 -19.32 15.44
CA PHE A 267 -0.32 -19.14 14.45
C PHE A 267 -0.83 -18.70 13.07
N ARG A 268 -0.20 -17.66 12.55
CA ARG A 268 -0.48 -17.09 11.22
C ARG A 268 0.81 -16.89 10.43
N LEU A 269 0.79 -17.25 9.16
CA LEU A 269 1.85 -17.01 8.19
C LEU A 269 1.49 -15.85 7.26
N PHE A 270 2.50 -15.07 6.87
CA PHE A 270 2.42 -14.02 5.89
C PHE A 270 3.49 -14.25 4.83
N MET A 271 3.13 -14.04 3.58
CA MET A 271 4.04 -14.18 2.44
C MET A 271 3.74 -13.15 1.37
N ASN A 272 4.80 -12.66 0.75
CA ASN A 272 4.71 -11.79 -0.41
C ASN A 272 5.97 -11.95 -1.26
N GLY A 273 5.81 -12.07 -2.58
CA GLY A 273 6.88 -12.07 -3.54
C GLY A 273 6.49 -11.22 -4.74
N VAL A 274 7.40 -10.37 -5.20
CA VAL A 274 7.20 -9.44 -6.31
C VAL A 274 8.38 -9.51 -7.27
N TYR A 275 8.08 -9.46 -8.55
CA TYR A 275 9.06 -9.36 -9.63
C TYR A 275 8.52 -8.45 -10.73
N GLY A 276 9.39 -7.65 -11.35
CA GLY A 276 8.99 -6.83 -12.49
C GLY A 276 10.07 -5.86 -12.93
N GLU A 277 9.71 -5.04 -13.91
CA GLU A 277 10.54 -3.99 -14.49
C GLU A 277 9.81 -2.66 -14.43
N GLY A 278 10.46 -1.65 -13.82
CA GLY A 278 9.89 -0.31 -13.68
C GLY A 278 8.70 -0.27 -12.70
N ILE A 279 8.78 -0.95 -11.58
CA ILE A 279 7.72 -1.03 -10.56
C ILE A 279 8.13 -0.44 -9.21
N THR A 280 9.12 0.44 -9.17
CA THR A 280 9.60 1.08 -7.94
C THR A 280 8.50 1.70 -7.08
N PRO A 281 7.47 2.37 -7.62
CA PRO A 281 6.43 2.99 -6.79
C PRO A 281 5.55 1.99 -6.04
N TYR A 282 5.57 0.72 -6.45
CA TYR A 282 4.76 -0.34 -5.82
C TYR A 282 5.49 -1.06 -4.69
N ILE A 283 6.83 -0.93 -4.60
CA ILE A 283 7.66 -1.49 -3.54
C ILE A 283 8.05 -0.34 -2.61
N GLN A 284 7.60 -0.38 -1.36
CA GLN A 284 7.73 0.75 -0.44
C GLN A 284 9.19 1.20 -0.26
N ASP A 285 10.14 0.27 -0.13
CA ASP A 285 11.57 0.59 0.03
C ASP A 285 12.17 1.33 -1.17
N LEU A 286 11.59 1.17 -2.37
CA LEU A 286 12.09 1.76 -3.61
C LEU A 286 11.32 3.02 -4.04
N THR A 287 10.30 3.40 -3.27
CA THR A 287 9.50 4.59 -3.59
C THR A 287 10.38 5.84 -3.58
N GLY A 288 10.38 6.59 -4.69
CA GLY A 288 11.18 7.80 -4.82
C GLY A 288 12.66 7.57 -5.17
N SER A 289 13.11 6.32 -5.32
CA SER A 289 14.52 5.97 -5.61
C SER A 289 15.03 6.39 -6.98
N GLY A 290 14.16 6.75 -7.93
CA GLY A 290 14.56 7.09 -9.29
C GLY A 290 14.88 5.89 -10.18
N LEU A 291 14.44 4.68 -9.80
CA LEU A 291 14.88 3.43 -10.42
C LEU A 291 13.81 2.73 -11.28
N ASP A 292 12.73 3.41 -11.69
CA ASP A 292 11.81 2.82 -12.67
C ASP A 292 12.55 2.51 -13.98
N PHE A 293 13.33 3.47 -14.45
CA PHE A 293 14.27 3.30 -15.56
C PHE A 293 15.49 4.18 -15.38
N THR A 294 16.58 3.83 -16.04
CA THR A 294 17.82 4.60 -16.04
C THR A 294 18.43 4.61 -17.45
N PRO A 295 19.28 5.62 -17.78
CA PRO A 295 20.06 5.60 -19.00
C PRO A 295 20.92 4.31 -19.06
N ASN A 296 21.07 3.75 -20.26
CA ASN A 296 21.98 2.63 -20.48
C ASN A 296 23.43 3.12 -20.29
N PRO A 297 24.24 2.49 -19.43
CA PRO A 297 25.64 2.87 -19.22
C PRO A 297 26.50 2.81 -20.49
N GLU A 298 26.20 1.89 -21.43
CA GLU A 298 26.92 1.72 -22.69
C GLU A 298 26.47 2.72 -23.77
N ASP A 299 25.21 3.14 -23.75
CA ASP A 299 24.64 4.11 -24.67
C ASP A 299 23.64 5.02 -23.93
N PRO A 300 24.05 6.16 -23.40
CA PRO A 300 23.18 7.09 -22.69
C PRO A 300 22.04 7.69 -23.55
N SER A 301 22.03 7.47 -24.86
CA SER A 301 20.90 7.84 -25.72
C SER A 301 19.72 6.89 -25.64
N LEU A 302 19.89 5.77 -24.95
CA LEU A 302 18.88 4.76 -24.67
C LEU A 302 18.57 4.70 -23.16
N VAL A 303 17.34 4.37 -22.83
CA VAL A 303 16.90 4.09 -21.46
C VAL A 303 16.33 2.67 -21.37
N ARG A 304 16.48 2.05 -20.23
CA ARG A 304 15.95 0.72 -19.94
C ARG A 304 15.19 0.72 -18.63
N MET A 305 14.11 -0.06 -18.60
CA MET A 305 13.43 -0.40 -17.36
C MET A 305 14.36 -1.19 -16.45
N MET A 306 14.31 -0.88 -15.15
CA MET A 306 15.14 -1.57 -14.17
C MET A 306 14.41 -2.81 -13.66
N PRO A 307 14.98 -4.01 -13.84
CA PRO A 307 14.46 -5.22 -13.23
C PRO A 307 14.67 -5.21 -11.72
N MET A 308 13.63 -5.60 -11.00
CA MET A 308 13.65 -5.67 -9.55
C MET A 308 12.80 -6.83 -9.04
N TRP A 309 13.18 -7.33 -7.88
CA TRP A 309 12.43 -8.35 -7.19
C TRP A 309 12.58 -8.21 -5.70
N GLY A 310 11.63 -8.75 -4.98
CA GLY A 310 11.70 -8.84 -3.55
C GLY A 310 10.75 -9.88 -3.02
N TRP A 311 10.98 -10.32 -1.80
CA TRP A 311 10.08 -11.21 -1.10
C TRP A 311 10.18 -11.04 0.40
N GLN A 312 9.13 -11.41 1.08
CA GLN A 312 9.06 -11.52 2.53
C GLN A 312 8.32 -12.80 2.93
N ALA A 313 8.73 -13.38 4.04
CA ALA A 313 8.02 -14.43 4.75
C ALA A 313 8.10 -14.17 6.24
N ALA A 314 6.95 -14.19 6.91
CA ALA A 314 6.87 -13.89 8.33
C ALA A 314 5.84 -14.79 9.03
N GLY A 315 6.04 -15.00 10.32
CA GLY A 315 5.10 -15.69 11.19
C GLY A 315 4.68 -14.79 12.35
N GLN A 316 3.45 -14.96 12.81
CA GLN A 316 2.94 -14.35 14.03
C GLN A 316 2.37 -15.42 14.93
N ILE A 317 2.81 -15.43 16.20
CA ILE A 317 2.31 -16.31 17.25
C ILE A 317 1.51 -15.47 18.22
N ASN A 318 0.21 -15.75 18.34
CA ASN A 318 -0.68 -15.14 19.32
C ASN A 318 -0.65 -15.95 20.60
N ILE A 319 0.05 -15.47 21.63
CA ILE A 319 0.17 -16.13 22.93
C ILE A 319 -1.12 -15.98 23.72
N THR A 320 -1.71 -14.80 23.65
CA THR A 320 -3.04 -14.48 24.19
C THR A 320 -3.79 -13.58 23.20
N PRO A 321 -5.08 -13.28 23.38
CA PRO A 321 -5.79 -12.30 22.55
C PRO A 321 -5.18 -10.87 22.55
N ARG A 322 -4.26 -10.59 23.49
CA ARG A 322 -3.65 -9.27 23.68
C ARG A 322 -2.13 -9.29 23.55
N LEU A 323 -1.52 -10.46 23.46
CA LEU A 323 -0.07 -10.62 23.38
C LEU A 323 0.28 -11.50 22.20
N PHE A 324 1.10 -10.97 21.28
CA PHE A 324 1.62 -11.73 20.16
C PHE A 324 3.11 -11.42 19.95
N VAL A 325 3.78 -12.31 19.25
CA VAL A 325 5.15 -12.14 18.75
C VAL A 325 5.12 -12.37 17.26
N SER A 326 5.74 -11.49 16.50
CA SER A 326 5.94 -11.64 15.07
C SER A 326 7.41 -11.59 14.72
N GLY A 327 7.81 -12.35 13.70
CA GLY A 327 9.16 -12.37 13.18
C GLY A 327 9.16 -12.83 11.73
N GLY A 328 10.14 -12.38 10.97
CA GLY A 328 10.22 -12.73 9.56
C GLY A 328 11.55 -12.36 8.94
N TYR A 329 11.67 -12.74 7.68
CA TYR A 329 12.79 -12.36 6.83
C TYR A 329 12.28 -11.75 5.53
N SER A 330 12.98 -10.73 5.05
CA SER A 330 12.59 -10.04 3.82
C SER A 330 13.83 -9.52 3.08
N THR A 331 13.71 -9.38 1.78
CA THR A 331 14.77 -8.83 0.93
C THR A 331 14.17 -8.16 -0.30
N VAL A 332 14.84 -7.13 -0.78
CA VAL A 332 14.56 -6.45 -2.04
C VAL A 332 15.86 -6.25 -2.81
N ARG A 333 15.81 -6.43 -4.11
CA ARG A 333 16.97 -6.24 -4.98
C ARG A 333 16.56 -5.57 -6.30
N VAL A 334 17.34 -4.56 -6.69
CA VAL A 334 17.34 -3.98 -8.05
C VAL A 334 18.56 -4.54 -8.78
N GLN A 335 18.36 -5.11 -9.96
CA GLN A 335 19.43 -5.72 -10.73
C GLN A 335 20.25 -4.64 -11.45
N ARG A 336 21.56 -4.80 -11.47
CA ARG A 336 22.43 -3.90 -12.23
C ARG A 336 22.28 -4.18 -13.72
N MET A 337 22.32 -3.13 -14.56
CA MET A 337 22.23 -3.27 -16.01
C MET A 337 23.34 -4.15 -16.61
N LEU A 338 24.53 -4.15 -16.03
CA LEU A 338 25.66 -4.98 -16.47
C LEU A 338 25.43 -6.48 -16.25
N GLU A 339 24.52 -6.89 -15.37
CA GLU A 339 24.19 -8.29 -15.12
C GLU A 339 23.15 -8.85 -16.14
N ILE A 340 22.38 -7.96 -16.79
CA ILE A 340 21.31 -8.34 -17.74
C ILE A 340 21.87 -8.82 -19.09
N GLY A 341 23.10 -8.46 -19.43
CA GLY A 341 23.76 -8.87 -20.68
C GLY A 341 24.60 -10.14 -20.58
N ARG A 342 24.62 -10.82 -19.43
CA ARG A 342 25.42 -12.03 -19.16
C ARG A 342 24.57 -13.25 -18.78
N ALA A 343 23.27 -13.24 -19.04
CA ALA A 343 22.40 -14.40 -18.85
C ALA A 343 22.27 -15.20 -20.16
#